data_fe2682a2b78b6ea6e8c674a929464072
#
_entry.id   fe2682a2b78b6ea6e8c674a929464072
#
_cell.length_a   1.000
_cell.length_b   1.000
_cell.length_c   1.000
_cell.angle_alpha   90.00
_cell.angle_beta   90.00
_cell.angle_gamma   90.00
#
_symmetry.space_group_name_H-M   'P 1'
#
loop_
_entity.id
_entity.type
_entity.pdbx_description
1 polymer ?
#
loop_
_entity_poly.entity_id
_entity_poly.type
_entity_poly.pdbx_seq_one_letter_code
_entity_poly.pdbx_strand_id
1 'polypeptide(L)'
;MAARLRKALDQYGVEATSAVSTGPKPEVYDFYQGPLTIGLVPRQYRQARIARMQAVADFARNAGIPAVQGHCGFIPENPSDELYRETVAAIRTVAEYCRKNRRSFRCETGQETPITLVRAIRDVGLDNVGVNFDVANLIMYGKANPLDAVDVLAPYIQGVHAKDGLYPTDPRNLGAEVPIGEGKVNFPALIEKLRRIGYHNPLTIEREISGEKQRADVLKAKAYLEKLIG
;
A
#
# COMPACT_ATOMS: atom_id res chain seq x y z
N MET A 1 -15.43 7.69 -17.75
CA MET A 1 -14.00 7.45 -17.44
C MET A 1 -13.71 5.95 -17.32
N ALA A 2 -14.34 5.20 -16.44
CA ALA A 2 -14.10 3.75 -16.22
C ALA A 2 -14.18 2.90 -17.50
N ALA A 3 -15.22 3.06 -18.33
CA ALA A 3 -15.35 2.32 -19.58
C ALA A 3 -14.23 2.63 -20.60
N ARG A 4 -13.74 3.87 -20.64
CA ARG A 4 -12.59 4.24 -21.49
C ARG A 4 -11.31 3.59 -21.01
N LEU A 5 -11.07 3.55 -19.69
CA LEU A 5 -9.92 2.86 -19.11
C LEU A 5 -9.99 1.37 -19.43
N ARG A 6 -11.12 0.72 -19.17
CA ARG A 6 -11.30 -0.70 -19.47
C ARG A 6 -10.98 -1.02 -20.93
N LYS A 7 -11.54 -0.24 -21.86
CA LYS A 7 -11.24 -0.42 -23.29
C LYS A 7 -9.75 -0.28 -23.62
N ALA A 8 -9.05 0.66 -22.97
CA ALA A 8 -7.61 0.84 -23.17
C ALA A 8 -6.81 -0.34 -22.59
N LEU A 9 -7.15 -0.83 -21.39
CA LEU A 9 -6.52 -2.00 -20.80
C LEU A 9 -6.68 -3.23 -21.69
N ASP A 10 -7.91 -3.49 -22.16
CA ASP A 10 -8.21 -4.60 -23.08
C ASP A 10 -7.42 -4.46 -24.41
N GLN A 11 -7.35 -3.24 -24.96
CA GLN A 11 -6.62 -2.96 -26.21
C GLN A 11 -5.13 -3.23 -26.13
N TYR A 12 -4.52 -2.95 -24.99
CA TYR A 12 -3.07 -3.10 -24.79
C TYR A 12 -2.68 -4.37 -24.04
N GLY A 13 -3.62 -5.23 -23.69
CA GLY A 13 -3.39 -6.45 -22.93
C GLY A 13 -2.79 -6.19 -21.54
N VAL A 14 -3.21 -5.10 -20.89
CA VAL A 14 -2.72 -4.68 -19.57
C VAL A 14 -3.79 -4.94 -18.52
N GLU A 15 -3.41 -5.55 -17.41
CA GLU A 15 -4.27 -5.76 -16.26
C GLU A 15 -4.04 -4.69 -15.19
N ALA A 16 -5.11 -4.11 -14.66
CA ALA A 16 -5.06 -3.25 -13.49
C ALA A 16 -5.32 -4.08 -12.23
N THR A 17 -4.35 -4.12 -11.32
CA THR A 17 -4.40 -4.95 -10.10
C THR A 17 -5.12 -4.27 -8.94
N SER A 18 -5.12 -2.93 -8.92
CA SER A 18 -5.81 -2.12 -7.92
C SER A 18 -6.07 -0.70 -8.40
N ALA A 19 -7.02 -0.03 -7.77
CA ALA A 19 -7.26 1.40 -7.89
C ALA A 19 -6.79 2.09 -6.61
N VAL A 20 -5.81 2.99 -6.75
CA VAL A 20 -5.26 3.72 -5.59
C VAL A 20 -6.18 4.85 -5.20
N SER A 21 -6.49 4.95 -3.92
CA SER A 21 -7.24 6.06 -3.35
C SER A 21 -6.31 7.00 -2.58
N THR A 22 -6.20 8.22 -3.08
CA THR A 22 -5.51 9.32 -2.41
C THR A 22 -6.48 10.43 -2.10
N GLY A 23 -6.16 11.22 -1.07
CA GLY A 23 -6.93 12.40 -0.69
C GLY A 23 -8.29 12.15 -0.07
N PRO A 24 -9.07 13.18 0.20
CA PRO A 24 -8.73 14.58 -0.08
C PRO A 24 -7.56 15.11 0.76
N LYS A 25 -6.88 16.11 0.18
CA LYS A 25 -5.79 16.83 0.85
C LYS A 25 -6.29 17.56 2.13
N PRO A 26 -5.39 17.83 3.12
CA PRO A 26 -3.95 17.59 3.08
C PRO A 26 -3.57 16.11 3.31
N GLU A 27 -2.51 15.66 2.67
CA GLU A 27 -1.75 14.45 2.99
C GLU A 27 -0.28 14.85 2.93
N VAL A 28 0.39 14.88 4.07
CA VAL A 28 1.78 15.29 4.20
C VAL A 28 2.58 14.10 4.70
N TYR A 29 3.54 13.69 3.90
CA TYR A 29 4.33 12.48 4.15
C TYR A 29 5.60 12.84 4.92
N ASP A 30 5.45 13.06 6.23
CA ASP A 30 6.53 13.33 7.17
C ASP A 30 6.20 12.76 8.56
N PHE A 31 7.10 12.94 9.55
CA PHE A 31 6.87 12.48 10.94
C PHE A 31 6.01 13.44 11.78
N TYR A 32 5.85 14.69 11.38
CA TYR A 32 5.16 15.71 12.17
C TYR A 32 3.68 15.86 11.77
N GLN A 33 3.45 16.07 10.49
CA GLN A 33 2.12 16.29 9.97
C GLN A 33 1.47 15.00 9.46
N GLY A 34 2.27 13.99 9.13
CA GLY A 34 1.79 12.69 8.68
C GLY A 34 0.76 12.07 9.61
N PRO A 35 1.02 11.97 10.92
CA PRO A 35 0.05 11.45 11.89
C PRO A 35 -1.28 12.21 11.93
N LEU A 36 -1.25 13.49 11.57
CA LEU A 36 -2.40 14.38 11.56
C LEU A 36 -3.12 14.47 10.21
N THR A 37 -2.50 13.93 9.14
CA THR A 37 -2.96 14.18 7.77
C THR A 37 -3.07 12.95 6.88
N ILE A 38 -2.50 11.79 7.23
CA ILE A 38 -2.50 10.61 6.35
C ILE A 38 -3.58 9.60 6.75
N GLY A 39 -4.26 9.04 5.77
CA GLY A 39 -5.13 7.88 5.89
C GLY A 39 -6.42 8.11 6.67
N LEU A 40 -6.91 7.08 7.35
CA LEU A 40 -8.19 7.07 8.05
C LEU A 40 -8.07 7.41 9.55
N VAL A 41 -6.84 7.57 10.06
CA VAL A 41 -6.58 7.91 11.47
C VAL A 41 -7.07 9.32 11.82
N PRO A 42 -6.76 10.39 11.05
CA PRO A 42 -7.17 11.73 11.43
C PRO A 42 -8.70 11.93 11.38
N ARG A 43 -9.31 12.15 12.55
CA ARG A 43 -10.78 12.32 12.70
C ARG A 43 -11.37 13.34 11.75
N GLN A 44 -10.69 14.48 11.61
CA GLN A 44 -11.15 15.62 10.81
C GLN A 44 -11.28 15.34 9.30
N TYR A 45 -10.52 14.40 8.76
CA TYR A 45 -10.55 14.05 7.33
C TYR A 45 -11.21 12.70 7.05
N ARG A 46 -11.46 11.90 8.08
CA ARG A 46 -11.87 10.50 8.00
C ARG A 46 -13.11 10.30 7.13
N GLN A 47 -14.17 11.06 7.39
CA GLN A 47 -15.44 10.90 6.64
C GLN A 47 -15.28 11.23 5.15
N ALA A 48 -14.57 12.30 4.84
CA ALA A 48 -14.30 12.68 3.45
C ALA A 48 -13.45 11.62 2.72
N ARG A 49 -12.52 10.98 3.42
CA ARG A 49 -11.68 9.91 2.86
C ARG A 49 -12.42 8.60 2.70
N ILE A 50 -13.29 8.23 3.63
CA ILE A 50 -14.21 7.10 3.46
C ILE A 50 -15.05 7.31 2.20
N ALA A 51 -15.67 8.48 2.04
CA ALA A 51 -16.46 8.79 0.85
C ALA A 51 -15.63 8.73 -0.44
N ARG A 52 -14.38 9.20 -0.39
CA ARG A 52 -13.45 9.10 -1.52
C ARG A 52 -13.12 7.65 -1.87
N MET A 53 -12.80 6.81 -0.88
CA MET A 53 -12.50 5.40 -1.08
C MET A 53 -13.72 4.64 -1.62
N GLN A 54 -14.93 4.97 -1.19
CA GLN A 54 -16.17 4.44 -1.73
C GLN A 54 -16.38 4.82 -3.21
N ALA A 55 -16.11 6.07 -3.57
CA ALA A 55 -16.17 6.50 -4.98
C ALA A 55 -15.12 5.79 -5.85
N VAL A 56 -13.91 5.52 -5.30
CA VAL A 56 -12.88 4.72 -5.98
C VAL A 56 -13.34 3.26 -6.11
N ALA A 57 -14.06 2.70 -5.15
CA ALA A 57 -14.63 1.36 -5.24
C ALA A 57 -15.70 1.25 -6.34
N ASP A 58 -16.54 2.26 -6.50
CA ASP A 58 -17.50 2.32 -7.63
C ASP A 58 -16.78 2.43 -8.96
N PHE A 59 -15.74 3.25 -9.04
CA PHE A 59 -14.89 3.34 -10.24
C PHE A 59 -14.23 2.00 -10.56
N ALA A 60 -13.62 1.35 -9.57
CA ALA A 60 -12.96 0.05 -9.70
C ALA A 60 -13.93 -1.03 -10.20
N ARG A 61 -15.15 -1.08 -9.64
CA ARG A 61 -16.21 -1.97 -10.14
C ARG A 61 -16.51 -1.72 -11.61
N ASN A 62 -16.72 -0.47 -12.01
CA ASN A 62 -17.11 -0.10 -13.36
C ASN A 62 -15.95 -0.29 -14.37
N ALA A 63 -14.71 -0.22 -13.93
CA ALA A 63 -13.50 -0.44 -14.73
C ALA A 63 -13.04 -1.91 -14.74
N GLY A 64 -13.65 -2.79 -13.93
CA GLY A 64 -13.21 -4.18 -13.82
C GLY A 64 -11.98 -4.40 -12.96
N ILE A 65 -11.57 -3.40 -12.16
CA ILE A 65 -10.37 -3.47 -11.29
C ILE A 65 -10.73 -4.24 -10.01
N PRO A 66 -9.94 -5.25 -9.57
CA PRO A 66 -10.33 -6.17 -8.50
C PRO A 66 -10.22 -5.58 -7.08
N ALA A 67 -9.42 -4.55 -6.88
CA ALA A 67 -9.14 -4.02 -5.56
C ALA A 67 -9.12 -2.48 -5.50
N VAL A 68 -9.38 -1.95 -4.32
CA VAL A 68 -9.05 -0.57 -3.92
C VAL A 68 -7.91 -0.63 -2.92
N GLN A 69 -6.94 0.27 -3.03
CA GLN A 69 -5.86 0.37 -2.04
C GLN A 69 -5.65 1.82 -1.58
N GLY A 70 -5.06 1.96 -0.40
CA GLY A 70 -4.67 3.24 0.16
C GLY A 70 -4.07 3.10 1.55
N HIS A 71 -3.38 4.15 1.97
CA HIS A 71 -2.83 4.22 3.32
C HIS A 71 -3.92 4.30 4.38
N CYS A 72 -3.78 3.52 5.44
CA CYS A 72 -4.62 3.64 6.63
C CYS A 72 -4.13 4.73 7.58
N GLY A 73 -2.84 5.09 7.50
CA GLY A 73 -2.19 6.12 8.30
C GLY A 73 -1.49 5.55 9.53
N PHE A 74 -1.11 6.43 10.45
CA PHE A 74 -0.39 6.08 11.67
C PHE A 74 -1.34 5.43 12.70
N ILE A 75 -1.73 4.19 12.45
CA ILE A 75 -2.62 3.43 13.33
C ILE A 75 -1.98 3.34 14.73
N PRO A 76 -2.69 3.74 15.81
CA PRO A 76 -2.14 3.65 17.16
C PRO A 76 -1.70 2.23 17.52
N GLU A 77 -0.53 2.10 18.16
CA GLU A 77 0.02 0.81 18.58
C GLU A 77 -0.81 0.15 19.70
N ASN A 78 -1.37 0.99 20.59
CA ASN A 78 -2.19 0.52 21.70
C ASN A 78 -3.63 0.20 21.25
N PRO A 79 -4.09 -1.07 21.28
CA PRO A 79 -5.44 -1.42 20.88
C PRO A 79 -6.52 -0.87 21.84
N SER A 80 -6.16 -0.45 23.05
CA SER A 80 -7.08 0.20 23.99
C SER A 80 -7.30 1.69 23.69
N ASP A 81 -6.51 2.28 22.78
CA ASP A 81 -6.69 3.65 22.34
C ASP A 81 -8.03 3.79 21.60
N GLU A 82 -8.80 4.83 21.94
CA GLU A 82 -10.05 5.14 21.25
C GLU A 82 -9.83 5.39 19.76
N LEU A 83 -8.75 6.09 19.41
CA LEU A 83 -8.39 6.39 18.03
C LEU A 83 -8.07 5.11 17.21
N TYR A 84 -7.48 4.08 17.85
CA TYR A 84 -7.30 2.77 17.24
C TYR A 84 -8.66 2.14 16.89
N ARG A 85 -9.59 2.08 17.85
CA ARG A 85 -10.93 1.48 17.64
C ARG A 85 -11.71 2.22 16.55
N GLU A 86 -11.64 3.54 16.54
CA GLU A 86 -12.27 4.37 15.51
C GLU A 86 -11.66 4.14 14.12
N THR A 87 -10.34 3.95 14.05
CA THR A 87 -9.64 3.65 12.79
C THR A 87 -10.04 2.28 12.25
N VAL A 88 -10.11 1.27 13.11
CA VAL A 88 -10.62 -0.08 12.75
C VAL A 88 -12.04 0.01 12.21
N ALA A 89 -12.92 0.77 12.86
CA ALA A 89 -14.30 0.97 12.39
C ALA A 89 -14.35 1.67 11.02
N ALA A 90 -13.45 2.64 10.78
CA ALA A 90 -13.34 3.32 9.50
C ALA A 90 -12.86 2.38 8.38
N ILE A 91 -11.83 1.56 8.64
CA ILE A 91 -11.34 0.54 7.70
C ILE A 91 -12.47 -0.45 7.39
N ARG A 92 -13.22 -0.91 8.40
CA ARG A 92 -14.37 -1.80 8.23
C ARG A 92 -15.43 -1.17 7.31
N THR A 93 -15.77 0.09 7.51
CA THR A 93 -16.74 0.82 6.67
C THR A 93 -16.34 0.82 5.19
N VAL A 94 -15.05 1.08 4.91
CA VAL A 94 -14.52 1.04 3.54
C VAL A 94 -14.55 -0.38 2.98
N ALA A 95 -14.10 -1.36 3.75
CA ALA A 95 -14.04 -2.75 3.32
C ALA A 95 -15.42 -3.36 3.07
N GLU A 96 -16.43 -3.05 3.87
CA GLU A 96 -17.81 -3.45 3.65
C GLU A 96 -18.36 -2.87 2.35
N TYR A 97 -18.05 -1.61 2.05
CA TYR A 97 -18.45 -0.99 0.79
C TYR A 97 -17.74 -1.63 -0.42
N CYS A 98 -16.44 -1.92 -0.29
CA CYS A 98 -15.69 -2.67 -1.29
C CYS A 98 -16.30 -4.06 -1.51
N ARG A 99 -16.67 -4.78 -0.46
CA ARG A 99 -17.30 -6.10 -0.52
C ARG A 99 -18.65 -6.08 -1.26
N LYS A 100 -19.49 -5.07 -0.99
CA LYS A 100 -20.75 -4.85 -1.75
C LYS A 100 -20.49 -4.68 -3.24
N ASN A 101 -19.37 -4.07 -3.60
CA ASN A 101 -18.91 -3.92 -4.97
C ASN A 101 -18.12 -5.13 -5.50
N ARG A 102 -17.99 -6.22 -4.74
CA ARG A 102 -17.17 -7.41 -5.05
C ARG A 102 -15.70 -7.03 -5.29
N ARG A 103 -15.16 -6.15 -4.45
CA ARG A 103 -13.77 -5.70 -4.47
C ARG A 103 -13.11 -5.95 -3.12
N SER A 104 -11.81 -6.18 -3.12
CA SER A 104 -11.02 -6.17 -1.90
C SER A 104 -10.60 -4.74 -1.55
N PHE A 105 -10.32 -4.52 -0.27
CA PHE A 105 -9.62 -3.33 0.21
C PHE A 105 -8.23 -3.74 0.67
N ARG A 106 -7.20 -3.06 0.17
CA ARG A 106 -5.80 -3.33 0.51
C ARG A 106 -5.22 -2.15 1.27
N CYS A 107 -4.85 -2.38 2.52
CA CYS A 107 -4.09 -1.41 3.31
C CYS A 107 -2.65 -1.37 2.78
N GLU A 108 -2.18 -0.20 2.38
CA GLU A 108 -0.81 -0.02 1.94
C GLU A 108 0.09 0.22 3.14
N THR A 109 1.17 -0.58 3.25
CA THR A 109 2.13 -0.46 4.35
C THR A 109 2.92 0.83 4.31
N GLY A 110 3.33 1.30 5.48
CA GLY A 110 4.20 2.47 5.60
C GLY A 110 4.25 3.08 6.99
N GLN A 111 3.15 3.66 7.45
CA GLN A 111 3.11 4.49 8.66
C GLN A 111 2.98 3.68 9.96
N GLU A 112 2.46 2.48 9.88
CA GLU A 112 2.25 1.56 11.01
C GLU A 112 3.24 0.40 10.97
N THR A 113 3.40 -0.28 12.11
CA THR A 113 4.16 -1.53 12.14
C THR A 113 3.34 -2.69 11.55
N PRO A 114 3.99 -3.71 10.96
CA PRO A 114 3.30 -4.90 10.45
C PRO A 114 2.39 -5.57 11.50
N ILE A 115 2.83 -5.62 12.74
CA ILE A 115 2.05 -6.19 13.85
C ILE A 115 0.79 -5.40 14.11
N THR A 116 0.87 -4.07 14.12
CA THR A 116 -0.29 -3.20 14.29
C THR A 116 -1.28 -3.34 13.14
N LEU A 117 -0.77 -3.41 11.91
CA LEU A 117 -1.61 -3.60 10.73
C LEU A 117 -2.36 -4.95 10.78
N VAL A 118 -1.67 -6.06 11.09
CA VAL A 118 -2.31 -7.38 11.22
C VAL A 118 -3.37 -7.38 12.31
N ARG A 119 -3.09 -6.74 13.45
CA ARG A 119 -4.08 -6.60 14.53
C ARG A 119 -5.32 -5.86 14.03
N ALA A 120 -5.13 -4.71 13.36
CA ALA A 120 -6.23 -3.93 12.81
C ALA A 120 -7.05 -4.72 11.78
N ILE A 121 -6.40 -5.47 10.87
CA ILE A 121 -7.10 -6.32 9.90
C ILE A 121 -7.93 -7.41 10.60
N ARG A 122 -7.38 -8.06 11.61
CA ARG A 122 -8.11 -9.07 12.40
C ARG A 122 -9.31 -8.47 13.13
N ASP A 123 -9.14 -7.29 13.72
CA ASP A 123 -10.20 -6.59 14.44
C ASP A 123 -11.27 -6.04 13.48
N VAL A 124 -10.93 -5.75 12.21
CA VAL A 124 -11.91 -5.46 11.15
C VAL A 124 -12.81 -6.68 10.90
N GLY A 125 -12.28 -7.90 10.95
CA GLY A 125 -13.06 -9.13 10.88
C GLY A 125 -13.77 -9.39 9.54
N LEU A 126 -13.19 -8.93 8.43
CA LEU A 126 -13.71 -9.14 7.09
C LEU A 126 -12.67 -9.85 6.20
N ASP A 127 -13.14 -10.75 5.38
CA ASP A 127 -12.31 -11.60 4.50
C ASP A 127 -11.78 -10.91 3.24
N ASN A 128 -12.31 -9.73 2.93
CA ASN A 128 -11.91 -8.94 1.76
C ASN A 128 -10.91 -7.82 2.09
N VAL A 129 -10.29 -7.85 3.27
CA VAL A 129 -9.22 -6.91 3.63
C VAL A 129 -7.88 -7.62 3.50
N GLY A 130 -6.96 -6.98 2.78
CA GLY A 130 -5.60 -7.46 2.58
C GLY A 130 -4.59 -6.33 2.68
N VAL A 131 -3.38 -6.62 2.24
CA VAL A 131 -2.24 -5.71 2.27
C VAL A 131 -1.71 -5.50 0.86
N ASN A 132 -1.50 -4.25 0.49
CA ASN A 132 -0.54 -3.88 -0.53
C ASN A 132 0.80 -3.64 0.19
N PHE A 133 1.72 -4.55 -0.02
CA PHE A 133 2.99 -4.57 0.69
C PHE A 133 4.00 -3.69 -0.03
N ASP A 134 4.06 -2.40 0.34
CA ASP A 134 5.16 -1.53 -0.03
C ASP A 134 6.34 -1.77 0.92
N VAL A 135 7.37 -2.35 0.36
CA VAL A 135 8.54 -2.81 1.13
C VAL A 135 9.45 -1.66 1.56
N ALA A 136 9.55 -0.61 0.75
CA ALA A 136 10.39 0.54 1.04
C ALA A 136 9.75 1.51 2.02
N ASN A 137 8.44 1.66 2.00
CA ASN A 137 7.76 2.51 2.97
C ASN A 137 8.05 2.09 4.41
N LEU A 138 8.09 0.78 4.70
CA LEU A 138 8.47 0.29 6.03
C LEU A 138 9.88 0.73 6.44
N ILE A 139 10.81 0.76 5.50
CA ILE A 139 12.18 1.23 5.72
C ILE A 139 12.19 2.75 5.92
N MET A 140 11.57 3.49 5.00
CA MET A 140 11.59 4.95 5.01
C MET A 140 10.88 5.55 6.23
N TYR A 141 9.84 4.88 6.75
CA TYR A 141 9.17 5.26 7.99
C TYR A 141 9.83 4.64 9.24
N GLY A 142 10.89 3.85 9.09
CA GLY A 142 11.57 3.21 10.20
C GLY A 142 10.69 2.22 10.99
N LYS A 143 9.74 1.56 10.33
CA LYS A 143 8.72 0.73 10.98
C LYS A 143 9.06 -0.75 11.04
N ALA A 144 9.75 -1.28 10.03
CA ALA A 144 10.16 -2.68 10.02
C ALA A 144 11.24 -2.98 8.98
N ASN A 145 11.92 -4.12 9.16
CA ASN A 145 12.63 -4.79 8.10
C ASN A 145 11.60 -5.51 7.19
N PRO A 146 11.63 -5.30 5.86
CA PRO A 146 10.69 -5.94 4.94
C PRO A 146 10.71 -7.46 4.97
N LEU A 147 11.85 -8.10 5.19
CA LEU A 147 11.94 -9.55 5.25
C LEU A 147 11.20 -10.13 6.46
N ASP A 148 11.35 -9.47 7.63
CA ASP A 148 10.62 -9.87 8.84
C ASP A 148 9.13 -9.56 8.70
N ALA A 149 8.80 -8.46 8.02
CA ALA A 149 7.42 -8.07 7.76
C ALA A 149 6.66 -9.10 6.90
N VAL A 150 7.33 -9.78 5.94
CA VAL A 150 6.72 -10.88 5.18
C VAL A 150 6.21 -11.97 6.11
N ASP A 151 6.98 -12.38 7.13
CA ASP A 151 6.57 -13.44 8.05
C ASP A 151 5.30 -13.08 8.83
N VAL A 152 5.12 -11.80 9.13
CA VAL A 152 3.95 -11.28 9.85
C VAL A 152 2.74 -11.12 8.92
N LEU A 153 2.97 -10.58 7.71
CA LEU A 153 1.93 -10.17 6.78
C LEU A 153 1.51 -11.27 5.80
N ALA A 154 2.24 -12.39 5.72
CA ALA A 154 2.06 -13.43 4.71
C ALA A 154 0.61 -13.80 4.38
N PRO A 155 -0.31 -14.00 5.37
CA PRO A 155 -1.68 -14.38 5.07
C PRO A 155 -2.52 -13.28 4.40
N TYR A 156 -2.03 -12.05 4.41
CA TYR A 156 -2.78 -10.87 3.97
C TYR A 156 -2.20 -10.18 2.74
N ILE A 157 -0.98 -10.56 2.29
CA ILE A 157 -0.33 -9.92 1.14
C ILE A 157 -1.11 -10.25 -0.15
N GLN A 158 -1.70 -9.24 -0.76
CA GLN A 158 -2.46 -9.33 -2.00
C GLN A 158 -1.86 -8.51 -3.14
N GLY A 159 -0.92 -7.63 -2.83
CA GLY A 159 -0.15 -6.82 -3.77
C GLY A 159 1.20 -6.49 -3.18
N VAL A 160 2.18 -6.22 -4.04
CA VAL A 160 3.53 -5.80 -3.62
C VAL A 160 3.93 -4.61 -4.47
N HIS A 161 4.33 -3.52 -3.81
CA HIS A 161 5.08 -2.46 -4.46
C HIS A 161 6.57 -2.75 -4.35
N ALA A 162 7.19 -2.97 -5.51
CA ALA A 162 8.63 -3.04 -5.64
C ALA A 162 9.18 -1.61 -5.68
N LYS A 163 9.67 -1.17 -4.56
CA LYS A 163 10.22 0.15 -4.28
C LYS A 163 11.44 -0.02 -3.38
N ASP A 164 12.42 0.86 -3.45
CA ASP A 164 13.60 0.77 -2.60
C ASP A 164 13.86 2.10 -1.89
N GLY A 165 14.47 2.01 -0.73
CA GLY A 165 14.67 3.17 0.12
C GLY A 165 15.76 3.00 1.16
N LEU A 166 16.12 4.12 1.76
CA LEU A 166 17.08 4.21 2.86
C LEU A 166 16.34 4.48 4.16
N TYR A 167 16.88 3.96 5.24
CA TYR A 167 16.37 4.22 6.58
C TYR A 167 16.60 5.70 6.97
N PRO A 168 15.68 6.32 7.73
CA PRO A 168 15.88 7.69 8.20
C PRO A 168 17.09 7.79 9.13
N THR A 169 17.94 8.77 8.86
CA THR A 169 19.12 9.09 9.69
C THR A 169 18.99 10.45 10.39
N ASP A 170 17.96 11.18 10.07
CA ASP A 170 17.55 12.43 10.72
C ASP A 170 16.23 12.18 11.48
N PRO A 171 16.10 12.56 12.76
CA PRO A 171 14.88 12.32 13.54
C PRO A 171 13.67 13.12 13.06
N ARG A 172 13.84 14.06 12.15
CA ARG A 172 12.78 14.92 11.62
C ARG A 172 12.28 14.52 10.24
N ASN A 173 13.11 13.80 9.48
CA ASN A 173 12.82 13.47 8.08
C ASN A 173 12.63 11.98 7.89
N LEU A 174 11.76 11.61 6.96
CA LEU A 174 11.67 10.24 6.48
C LEU A 174 12.99 9.81 5.83
N GLY A 175 13.17 8.51 5.68
CA GLY A 175 14.20 7.95 4.81
C GLY A 175 13.96 8.36 3.35
N ALA A 176 14.97 8.20 2.52
CA ALA A 176 14.93 8.59 1.12
C ALA A 176 14.57 7.41 0.22
N GLU A 177 13.67 7.61 -0.74
CA GLU A 177 13.48 6.68 -1.84
C GLU A 177 14.68 6.72 -2.79
N VAL A 178 15.14 5.55 -3.20
CA VAL A 178 16.26 5.38 -4.16
C VAL A 178 15.88 4.39 -5.27
N PRO A 179 16.63 4.32 -6.38
CA PRO A 179 16.41 3.29 -7.39
C PRO A 179 16.49 1.88 -6.81
N ILE A 180 15.69 0.96 -7.33
CA ILE A 180 15.69 -0.43 -6.90
C ILE A 180 17.08 -1.06 -7.03
N GLY A 181 17.55 -1.68 -5.94
CA GLY A 181 18.87 -2.26 -5.81
C GLY A 181 19.93 -1.32 -5.21
N GLU A 182 19.59 -0.05 -4.98
CA GLU A 182 20.50 0.94 -4.36
C GLU A 182 20.13 1.24 -2.89
N GLY A 183 19.02 0.65 -2.40
CA GLY A 183 18.51 0.86 -1.05
C GLY A 183 18.79 -0.27 -0.07
N LYS A 184 17.88 -0.42 0.88
CA LYS A 184 17.99 -1.40 1.98
C LYS A 184 17.06 -2.61 1.80
N VAL A 185 16.26 -2.65 0.74
CA VAL A 185 15.46 -3.83 0.41
C VAL A 185 16.36 -4.90 -0.22
N ASN A 186 16.47 -6.04 0.45
CA ASN A 186 17.16 -7.21 -0.11
C ASN A 186 16.22 -7.95 -1.06
N PHE A 187 16.12 -7.51 -2.31
CA PHE A 187 15.21 -8.09 -3.30
C PHE A 187 15.43 -9.58 -3.56
N PRO A 188 16.65 -10.12 -3.66
CA PRO A 188 16.85 -11.56 -3.79
C PRO A 188 16.19 -12.37 -2.67
N ALA A 189 16.43 -11.98 -1.42
CA ALA A 189 15.83 -12.65 -0.26
C ALA A 189 14.31 -12.39 -0.16
N LEU A 190 13.85 -11.20 -0.53
CA LEU A 190 12.43 -10.84 -0.55
C LEU A 190 11.66 -11.72 -1.55
N ILE A 191 12.15 -11.84 -2.78
CA ILE A 191 11.50 -12.64 -3.82
C ILE A 191 11.46 -14.12 -3.42
N GLU A 192 12.52 -14.64 -2.80
CA GLU A 192 12.53 -16.00 -2.27
C GLU A 192 11.47 -16.18 -1.18
N LYS A 193 11.34 -15.23 -0.22
CA LYS A 193 10.30 -15.29 0.80
C LYS A 193 8.90 -15.22 0.20
N LEU A 194 8.66 -14.33 -0.76
CA LEU A 194 7.37 -14.21 -1.45
C LEU A 194 7.01 -15.53 -2.17
N ARG A 195 7.96 -16.18 -2.82
CA ARG A 195 7.75 -17.52 -3.41
C ARG A 195 7.37 -18.57 -2.36
N ARG A 196 8.06 -18.59 -1.23
CA ARG A 196 7.80 -19.54 -0.13
C ARG A 196 6.40 -19.41 0.46
N ILE A 197 5.86 -18.19 0.54
CA ILE A 197 4.48 -17.96 1.00
C ILE A 197 3.43 -18.16 -0.10
N GLY A 198 3.84 -18.55 -1.32
CA GLY A 198 2.94 -18.76 -2.45
C GLY A 198 2.41 -17.48 -3.09
N TYR A 199 3.13 -16.36 -3.00
CA TYR A 199 2.75 -15.15 -3.69
C TYR A 199 3.01 -15.25 -5.19
N HIS A 200 1.96 -15.11 -6.01
CA HIS A 200 2.02 -15.21 -7.47
C HIS A 200 1.50 -13.97 -8.21
N ASN A 201 1.11 -12.92 -7.47
CA ASN A 201 0.64 -11.68 -8.07
C ASN A 201 1.84 -10.82 -8.56
N PRO A 202 1.59 -9.82 -9.42
CA PRO A 202 2.64 -8.94 -9.91
C PRO A 202 3.41 -8.19 -8.83
N LEU A 203 4.70 -7.94 -9.08
CA LEU A 203 5.50 -6.95 -8.39
C LEU A 203 5.34 -5.62 -9.13
N THR A 204 4.60 -4.68 -8.55
CA THR A 204 4.36 -3.37 -9.15
C THR A 204 5.53 -2.44 -8.83
N ILE A 205 6.31 -2.06 -9.85
CA ILE A 205 7.40 -1.10 -9.66
C ILE A 205 6.80 0.26 -9.33
N GLU A 206 7.21 0.83 -8.21
CA GLU A 206 6.87 2.18 -7.81
C GLU A 206 8.12 3.05 -7.72
N ARG A 207 8.02 4.26 -8.28
CA ARG A 207 9.10 5.26 -8.27
C ARG A 207 8.49 6.65 -8.21
N GLU A 208 8.51 7.30 -7.03
CA GLU A 208 7.80 8.55 -6.73
C GLU A 208 8.56 9.81 -7.11
N ILE A 209 9.16 9.79 -8.29
CA ILE A 209 9.74 10.96 -8.95
C ILE A 209 9.05 11.14 -10.31
N SER A 210 9.43 12.14 -11.07
CA SER A 210 8.87 12.38 -12.41
C SER A 210 9.94 12.65 -13.45
N GLY A 211 9.56 12.55 -14.72
CA GLY A 211 10.42 12.87 -15.87
C GLY A 211 11.29 11.70 -16.33
N GLU A 212 12.33 12.02 -17.13
CA GLU A 212 13.18 11.01 -17.78
C GLU A 212 13.93 10.13 -16.79
N LYS A 213 14.29 10.66 -15.62
CA LYS A 213 14.94 9.88 -14.56
C LYS A 213 14.02 8.79 -14.04
N GLN A 214 12.72 9.06 -13.82
CA GLN A 214 11.74 8.04 -13.42
C GLN A 214 11.70 6.92 -14.45
N ARG A 215 11.57 7.27 -15.73
CA ARG A 215 11.52 6.28 -16.80
C ARG A 215 12.78 5.41 -16.85
N ALA A 216 13.95 6.02 -16.73
CA ALA A 216 15.23 5.29 -16.71
C ALA A 216 15.31 4.34 -15.49
N ASP A 217 14.94 4.81 -14.30
CA ASP A 217 14.95 4.03 -13.08
C ASP A 217 13.96 2.83 -13.17
N VAL A 218 12.74 3.04 -13.70
CA VAL A 218 11.74 1.98 -13.89
C VAL A 218 12.24 0.90 -14.88
N LEU A 219 12.87 1.29 -15.98
CA LEU A 219 13.42 0.33 -16.95
C LEU A 219 14.55 -0.51 -16.34
N LYS A 220 15.45 0.11 -15.56
CA LYS A 220 16.50 -0.60 -14.82
C LYS A 220 15.90 -1.55 -13.76
N ALA A 221 14.92 -1.08 -13.01
CA ALA A 221 14.21 -1.87 -12.01
C ALA A 221 13.54 -3.10 -12.64
N LYS A 222 12.86 -2.92 -13.78
CA LYS A 222 12.24 -4.02 -14.53
C LYS A 222 13.29 -5.09 -14.89
N ALA A 223 14.38 -4.69 -15.54
CA ALA A 223 15.43 -5.62 -15.95
C ALA A 223 16.10 -6.32 -14.76
N TYR A 224 16.25 -5.63 -13.62
CA TYR A 224 16.79 -6.23 -12.41
C TYR A 224 15.83 -7.26 -11.78
N LEU A 225 14.55 -6.93 -11.66
CA LEU A 225 13.55 -7.82 -11.08
C LEU A 225 13.28 -9.04 -11.96
N GLU A 226 13.21 -8.86 -13.27
CA GLU A 226 13.05 -9.98 -14.22
C GLU A 226 14.18 -11.01 -14.10
N LYS A 227 15.42 -10.57 -13.88
CA LYS A 227 16.56 -11.45 -13.60
C LYS A 227 16.40 -12.27 -12.32
N LEU A 228 15.70 -11.73 -11.30
CA LEU A 228 15.50 -12.40 -10.01
C LEU A 228 14.29 -13.34 -10.04
N ILE A 229 13.32 -13.04 -10.88
CA ILE A 229 12.09 -13.83 -11.01
C ILE A 229 12.33 -15.08 -11.87
N GLY A 230 13.16 -15.00 -12.88
CA GLY A 230 13.51 -16.08 -13.82
C GLY A 230 12.72 -15.95 -15.09
#